data_d2edc256ba3c4499dbd22664b36f6f2a
#
_entry.id   d2edc256ba3c4499dbd22664b36f6f2a
#
_cell.length_a   1.000
_cell.length_b   1.000
_cell.length_c   1.000
_cell.angle_alpha   90.00
_cell.angle_beta   90.00
_cell.angle_gamma   90.00
#
_symmetry.space_group_name_H-M   'P 1'
#
loop_
_entity.id
_entity.type
_entity.pdbx_description
1 polymer ?
#
loop_
_entity_poly.entity_id
_entity_poly.type
_entity_poly.pdbx_seq_one_letter_code
_entity_poly.pdbx_strand_id
1 'polypeptide(L)'
;MTQELQNEIEQVFRSAERIWDSQKYGDLKTLWDEEDADPFYLAEEQADWKIGWDALRKYWEPVPGRRMLEAIRMRFYNIKVKPLSDEYVFAVGWVRHDMKMRGPMKAWGGDARISALFRRKKEGWKFIAYAESHKTPVIYMQELYKQWVRIPLIHSITNRFLMQLYEKNIHPKFGAFHRRIMDDENKEYKVSFKRRLSFFKPILINLLSKIRGKKVMPKAYIPGLIPCLNGRGFMEEDLNDVSKSFAEDSSKMKGLSLDVGCAYGIASIAALKNGAKILASDMDQAHLDILLKETPEELQSNLTTKAGTLPDIDFENESFISIHCSRCLHFLTPDELIETLGNMYKWLQPGGQIYLITDTCFSGPWKNYLPQFEKNLEAGEPFPGFIENVLDCLPVPRLPKGMTPHMNCLDPDTLAR
;
A
#
# COMPACT_ATOMS: atom_id res chain seq x y z
N MET A 1 -21.99 39.03 17.75
CA MET A 1 -20.64 38.40 17.88
C MET A 1 -20.69 36.87 17.76
N THR A 2 -21.51 36.18 18.52
CA THR A 2 -21.54 34.70 18.48
C THR A 2 -22.11 34.11 17.19
N GLN A 3 -23.20 34.69 16.60
CA GLN A 3 -23.83 34.15 15.39
C GLN A 3 -23.03 34.44 14.12
N GLU A 4 -22.42 35.60 14.03
CA GLU A 4 -21.57 36.01 12.92
C GLU A 4 -20.31 35.12 12.88
N LEU A 5 -19.65 34.94 14.00
CA LEU A 5 -18.51 34.04 14.14
C LEU A 5 -18.87 32.57 13.78
N GLN A 6 -20.05 32.11 14.23
CA GLN A 6 -20.56 30.79 13.86
C GLN A 6 -20.68 30.66 12.34
N ASN A 7 -21.25 31.67 11.67
CA ASN A 7 -21.44 31.68 10.22
C ASN A 7 -20.08 31.72 9.47
N GLU A 8 -19.11 32.51 9.96
CA GLU A 8 -17.78 32.60 9.37
C GLU A 8 -17.08 31.23 9.41
N ILE A 9 -17.08 30.54 10.52
CA ILE A 9 -16.48 29.22 10.67
C ILE A 9 -17.21 28.17 9.82
N GLU A 10 -18.54 28.19 9.81
CA GLU A 10 -19.32 27.30 8.95
C GLU A 10 -18.97 27.48 7.46
N GLN A 11 -18.70 28.71 7.01
CA GLN A 11 -18.28 28.97 5.63
C GLN A 11 -16.92 28.33 5.29
N VAL A 12 -16.00 28.25 6.25
CA VAL A 12 -14.74 27.52 6.06
C VAL A 12 -14.99 26.02 5.84
N PHE A 13 -15.86 25.42 6.65
CA PHE A 13 -16.27 24.03 6.46
C PHE A 13 -16.99 23.81 5.12
N ARG A 14 -17.87 24.73 4.70
CA ARG A 14 -18.52 24.66 3.36
C ARG A 14 -17.51 24.77 2.22
N SER A 15 -16.43 25.54 2.42
CA SER A 15 -15.35 25.62 1.45
C SER A 15 -14.57 24.30 1.40
N ALA A 16 -14.33 23.66 2.54
CA ALA A 16 -13.73 22.32 2.59
C ALA A 16 -14.60 21.29 1.86
N GLU A 17 -15.94 21.29 2.07
CA GLU A 17 -16.88 20.41 1.35
C GLU A 17 -16.75 20.56 -0.17
N ARG A 18 -16.68 21.80 -0.69
CA ARG A 18 -16.51 22.05 -2.13
C ARG A 18 -15.21 21.50 -2.68
N ILE A 19 -14.11 21.61 -1.91
CA ILE A 19 -12.83 21.06 -2.31
C ILE A 19 -12.90 19.52 -2.32
N TRP A 20 -13.46 18.89 -1.28
CA TRP A 20 -13.68 17.45 -1.26
C TRP A 20 -14.52 16.97 -2.44
N ASP A 21 -15.59 17.66 -2.78
CA ASP A 21 -16.46 17.36 -3.93
C ASP A 21 -15.71 17.46 -5.26
N SER A 22 -14.81 18.42 -5.39
CA SER A 22 -13.98 18.61 -6.59
C SER A 22 -12.95 17.50 -6.80
N GLN A 23 -12.67 16.70 -5.78
CA GLN A 23 -11.63 15.67 -5.75
C GLN A 23 -10.20 16.23 -5.94
N LYS A 24 -9.99 17.55 -5.79
CA LYS A 24 -8.71 18.23 -5.84
C LYS A 24 -8.22 18.48 -4.42
N TYR A 25 -7.89 17.41 -3.73
CA TYR A 25 -7.60 17.46 -2.28
C TYR A 25 -6.39 18.33 -1.92
N GLY A 26 -5.45 18.54 -2.85
CA GLY A 26 -4.33 19.46 -2.65
C GLY A 26 -4.78 20.91 -2.44
N ASP A 27 -5.98 21.30 -2.91
CA ASP A 27 -6.52 22.63 -2.69
C ASP A 27 -6.96 22.87 -1.24
N LEU A 28 -7.06 21.80 -0.41
CA LEU A 28 -7.33 21.93 1.03
C LEU A 28 -6.34 22.84 1.74
N LYS A 29 -5.08 22.86 1.30
CA LYS A 29 -4.04 23.76 1.82
C LYS A 29 -4.47 25.22 1.88
N THR A 30 -5.31 25.67 0.95
CA THR A 30 -5.78 27.06 0.89
C THR A 30 -6.66 27.46 2.08
N LEU A 31 -7.21 26.49 2.79
CA LEU A 31 -8.03 26.69 4.00
C LEU A 31 -7.21 26.65 5.28
N TRP A 32 -5.90 26.34 5.20
CA TRP A 32 -5.00 26.24 6.33
C TRP A 32 -4.12 27.47 6.44
N ASP A 33 -3.63 27.73 7.65
CA ASP A 33 -2.67 28.82 7.91
C ASP A 33 -1.27 28.40 7.46
N GLU A 34 -0.83 28.90 6.31
CA GLU A 34 0.48 28.57 5.75
C GLU A 34 1.66 29.08 6.60
N GLU A 35 1.43 30.01 7.53
CA GLU A 35 2.43 30.50 8.47
C GLU A 35 2.54 29.62 9.74
N ASP A 36 1.63 28.65 9.92
CA ASP A 36 1.75 27.67 10.99
C ASP A 36 2.83 26.64 10.60
N ALA A 37 3.89 26.55 11.43
CA ALA A 37 5.00 25.63 11.16
C ALA A 37 4.60 24.17 11.27
N ASP A 38 3.69 23.85 12.21
CA ASP A 38 3.33 22.48 12.59
C ASP A 38 1.81 22.26 12.60
N PRO A 39 1.11 22.39 11.46
CA PRO A 39 -0.31 22.12 11.39
C PRO A 39 -0.60 20.64 11.71
N PHE A 40 -1.67 20.37 12.48
CA PHE A 40 -2.05 19.04 12.93
C PHE A 40 -3.28 18.54 12.17
N TYR A 41 -3.20 17.35 11.59
CA TYR A 41 -4.32 16.70 10.93
C TYR A 41 -4.44 15.23 11.32
N LEU A 42 -5.65 14.82 11.68
CA LEU A 42 -5.99 13.43 11.96
C LEU A 42 -7.34 13.09 11.33
N ALA A 43 -7.33 12.29 10.28
CA ALA A 43 -8.56 11.68 9.75
C ALA A 43 -8.85 10.35 10.46
N GLU A 44 -10.08 9.91 10.43
CA GLU A 44 -10.54 8.72 11.17
C GLU A 44 -9.82 7.42 10.77
N GLU A 45 -9.32 7.33 9.53
CA GLU A 45 -8.58 6.15 9.03
C GLU A 45 -7.07 6.22 9.32
N GLN A 46 -6.58 7.30 9.92
CA GLN A 46 -5.17 7.46 10.22
C GLN A 46 -4.80 6.73 11.51
N ALA A 47 -3.69 5.99 11.48
CA ALA A 47 -3.13 5.38 12.68
C ALA A 47 -2.41 6.39 13.57
N ASP A 48 -1.96 7.51 12.99
CA ASP A 48 -1.19 8.53 13.70
C ASP A 48 -1.41 9.92 13.07
N TRP A 49 -1.08 10.96 13.81
CA TRP A 49 -1.17 12.35 13.38
C TRP A 49 -0.31 12.65 12.16
N LYS A 50 -0.84 13.48 11.28
CA LYS A 50 -0.05 14.16 10.24
C LYS A 50 0.36 15.51 10.79
N ILE A 51 1.63 15.69 11.10
CA ILE A 51 2.19 16.90 11.69
C ILE A 51 3.09 17.57 10.65
N GLY A 52 2.88 18.86 10.46
CA GLY A 52 3.65 19.68 9.54
C GLY A 52 3.22 19.53 8.07
N TRP A 53 3.65 20.49 7.28
CA TRP A 53 3.22 20.66 5.89
C TRP A 53 3.60 19.50 4.97
N ASP A 54 4.76 18.90 5.15
CA ASP A 54 5.20 17.78 4.29
C ASP A 54 4.32 16.55 4.48
N ALA A 55 3.92 16.25 5.74
CA ALA A 55 3.01 15.16 6.03
C ALA A 55 1.61 15.42 5.47
N LEU A 56 1.10 16.66 5.59
CA LEU A 56 -0.20 17.06 5.07
C LEU A 56 -0.24 17.00 3.54
N ARG A 57 0.76 17.57 2.86
CA ARG A 57 0.86 17.55 1.40
C ARG A 57 0.90 16.11 0.86
N LYS A 58 1.72 15.27 1.46
CA LYS A 58 1.83 13.85 1.09
C LYS A 58 0.50 13.10 1.27
N TYR A 59 -0.29 13.47 2.25
CA TYR A 59 -1.59 12.88 2.50
C TYR A 59 -2.66 13.37 1.51
N TRP A 60 -2.74 14.69 1.26
CA TRP A 60 -3.73 15.27 0.36
C TRP A 60 -3.38 15.11 -1.12
N GLU A 61 -2.10 15.05 -1.47
CA GLU A 61 -1.61 14.90 -2.85
C GLU A 61 -0.84 13.58 -3.02
N PRO A 62 -1.48 12.42 -2.82
CA PRO A 62 -0.81 11.14 -3.03
C PRO A 62 -0.45 10.97 -4.51
N VAL A 63 0.60 10.20 -4.76
CA VAL A 63 1.11 9.91 -6.10
C VAL A 63 -0.04 9.51 -7.05
N PRO A 64 -0.16 10.16 -8.23
CA PRO A 64 -1.20 9.84 -9.20
C PRO A 64 -1.22 8.35 -9.55
N GLY A 65 -2.44 7.79 -9.65
CA GLY A 65 -2.63 6.37 -10.00
C GLY A 65 -2.59 5.38 -8.82
N ARG A 66 -2.08 5.75 -7.65
CA ARG A 66 -1.99 4.87 -6.46
C ARG A 66 -3.17 4.98 -5.50
N ARG A 67 -4.18 5.78 -5.81
CA ARG A 67 -5.35 5.93 -4.92
C ARG A 67 -6.27 4.73 -5.00
N MET A 68 -6.47 4.07 -3.85
CA MET A 68 -7.55 3.08 -3.68
C MET A 68 -8.93 3.77 -3.62
N LEU A 69 -8.97 4.99 -3.13
CA LEU A 69 -10.17 5.81 -3.03
C LEU A 69 -10.51 6.41 -4.40
N GLU A 70 -11.71 6.11 -4.90
CA GLU A 70 -12.21 6.63 -6.18
C GLU A 70 -12.85 8.01 -6.02
N ALA A 71 -13.62 8.19 -4.95
CA ALA A 71 -14.23 9.45 -4.58
C ALA A 71 -14.53 9.47 -3.08
N ILE A 72 -14.44 10.66 -2.50
CA ILE A 72 -14.89 10.94 -1.14
C ILE A 72 -15.74 12.21 -1.16
N ARG A 73 -16.79 12.20 -0.36
CA ARG A 73 -17.66 13.34 -0.12
C ARG A 73 -17.74 13.57 1.38
N MET A 74 -17.61 14.79 1.80
CA MET A 74 -17.72 15.17 3.22
C MET A 74 -18.84 16.20 3.39
N ARG A 75 -19.60 16.08 4.49
CA ARG A 75 -20.65 17.03 4.87
C ARG A 75 -20.54 17.31 6.34
N PHE A 76 -20.25 18.56 6.67
CA PHE A 76 -20.14 19.03 8.03
C PHE A 76 -21.49 19.53 8.55
N TYR A 77 -21.83 19.16 9.79
CA TYR A 77 -23.11 19.53 10.39
C TYR A 77 -23.02 19.64 11.91
N ASN A 78 -24.01 20.33 12.50
CA ASN A 78 -24.08 20.58 13.94
C ASN A 78 -22.79 21.21 14.50
N ILE A 79 -22.20 22.13 13.76
CA ILE A 79 -21.00 22.84 14.16
C ILE A 79 -21.33 23.72 15.36
N LYS A 80 -20.48 23.68 16.38
CA LYS A 80 -20.51 24.55 17.55
C LYS A 80 -19.14 25.22 17.68
N VAL A 81 -19.18 26.52 17.89
CA VAL A 81 -18.00 27.38 17.88
C VAL A 81 -17.78 27.95 19.26
N LYS A 82 -16.55 27.88 19.78
CA LYS A 82 -16.12 28.47 21.03
C LYS A 82 -14.94 29.41 20.76
N PRO A 83 -15.11 30.73 20.90
CA PRO A 83 -13.99 31.65 20.83
C PRO A 83 -13.04 31.40 22.01
N LEU A 84 -11.76 31.34 21.75
CA LEU A 84 -10.70 31.21 22.75
C LEU A 84 -10.03 32.57 22.99
N SER A 85 -9.89 33.36 21.93
CA SER A 85 -9.42 34.75 21.93
C SER A 85 -9.93 35.47 20.68
N ASP A 86 -9.48 36.68 20.43
CA ASP A 86 -9.78 37.40 19.18
C ASP A 86 -9.11 36.76 17.95
N GLU A 87 -8.03 36.00 18.17
CA GLU A 87 -7.25 35.35 17.11
C GLU A 87 -7.56 33.85 16.96
N TYR A 88 -8.09 33.18 17.98
CA TYR A 88 -8.27 31.74 17.99
C TYR A 88 -9.70 31.31 18.29
N VAL A 89 -10.17 30.33 17.55
CA VAL A 89 -11.48 29.73 17.70
C VAL A 89 -11.38 28.21 17.67
N PHE A 90 -12.04 27.58 18.61
CA PHE A 90 -12.23 26.13 18.66
C PHE A 90 -13.63 25.77 18.15
N ALA A 91 -13.73 24.83 17.23
CA ALA A 91 -14.98 24.32 16.74
C ALA A 91 -15.09 22.82 16.95
N VAL A 92 -16.29 22.34 17.26
CA VAL A 92 -16.64 20.93 17.29
C VAL A 92 -17.91 20.70 16.49
N GLY A 93 -18.07 19.49 15.99
CA GLY A 93 -19.25 19.14 15.20
C GLY A 93 -19.21 17.71 14.73
N TRP A 94 -19.88 17.49 13.64
CA TRP A 94 -19.96 16.20 12.98
C TRP A 94 -19.60 16.34 11.51
N VAL A 95 -19.01 15.27 10.96
CA VAL A 95 -18.81 15.12 9.52
C VAL A 95 -19.38 13.79 9.09
N ARG A 96 -20.12 13.81 8.00
CA ARG A 96 -20.53 12.65 7.25
C ARG A 96 -19.52 12.40 6.14
N HIS A 97 -18.91 11.23 6.14
CA HIS A 97 -18.08 10.74 5.03
C HIS A 97 -18.88 9.78 4.18
N ASP A 98 -18.86 9.96 2.88
CA ASP A 98 -19.30 8.98 1.90
C ASP A 98 -18.14 8.68 0.97
N MET A 99 -17.67 7.43 0.98
CA MET A 99 -16.47 7.00 0.28
C MET A 99 -16.79 5.94 -0.76
N LYS A 100 -16.14 6.03 -1.90
CA LYS A 100 -16.19 5.04 -2.95
C LYS A 100 -14.78 4.54 -3.25
N MET A 101 -14.57 3.26 -3.00
CA MET A 101 -13.32 2.59 -3.35
C MET A 101 -13.36 2.14 -4.81
N ARG A 102 -12.20 2.03 -5.44
CA ARG A 102 -12.08 1.45 -6.79
C ARG A 102 -12.59 0.01 -6.78
N GLY A 103 -13.32 -0.34 -7.82
CA GLY A 103 -13.83 -1.71 -8.01
C GLY A 103 -15.33 -1.85 -7.73
N PRO A 104 -15.80 -3.11 -7.52
CA PRO A 104 -17.23 -3.42 -7.43
C PRO A 104 -17.86 -3.09 -6.08
N MET A 105 -17.06 -2.61 -5.12
CA MET A 105 -17.59 -2.25 -3.79
C MET A 105 -18.57 -1.10 -3.91
N LYS A 106 -19.71 -1.22 -3.24
CA LYS A 106 -20.65 -0.11 -3.07
C LYS A 106 -19.99 1.00 -2.27
N ALA A 107 -20.42 2.24 -2.49
CA ALA A 107 -20.04 3.36 -1.63
C ALA A 107 -20.50 3.06 -0.20
N TRP A 108 -19.70 3.44 0.77
CA TRP A 108 -19.95 3.29 2.19
C TRP A 108 -19.59 4.58 2.90
N GLY A 109 -20.13 4.80 4.07
CA GLY A 109 -19.85 6.00 4.82
C GLY A 109 -20.30 5.90 6.25
N GLY A 110 -19.94 6.90 7.03
CA GLY A 110 -20.23 6.99 8.45
C GLY A 110 -20.21 8.43 8.93
N ASP A 111 -20.59 8.61 10.19
CA ASP A 111 -20.49 9.88 10.87
C ASP A 111 -19.35 9.85 11.86
N ALA A 112 -18.45 10.83 11.78
CA ALA A 112 -17.40 11.06 12.76
C ALA A 112 -17.63 12.39 13.51
N ARG A 113 -17.13 12.47 14.73
CA ARG A 113 -17.03 13.73 15.44
C ARG A 113 -15.80 14.47 14.97
N ILE A 114 -15.89 15.77 14.88
CA ILE A 114 -14.77 16.62 14.52
C ILE A 114 -14.42 17.58 15.66
N SER A 115 -13.15 17.93 15.73
CA SER A 115 -12.63 19.06 16.44
C SER A 115 -11.65 19.80 15.56
N ALA A 116 -11.73 21.13 15.56
CA ALA A 116 -10.88 21.98 14.73
C ALA A 116 -10.48 23.24 15.50
N LEU A 117 -9.24 23.66 15.29
CA LEU A 117 -8.73 24.92 15.79
C LEU A 117 -8.41 25.84 14.62
N PHE A 118 -8.87 27.08 14.72
CA PHE A 118 -8.70 28.09 13.70
C PHE A 118 -7.92 29.27 14.24
N ARG A 119 -7.10 29.87 13.37
CA ARG A 119 -6.47 31.17 13.58
C ARG A 119 -7.06 32.22 12.63
N ARG A 120 -7.26 33.43 13.13
CA ARG A 120 -7.74 34.57 12.34
C ARG A 120 -6.60 35.16 11.52
N LYS A 121 -6.83 35.29 10.22
CA LYS A 121 -5.92 35.92 9.26
C LYS A 121 -6.65 37.12 8.59
N LYS A 122 -5.94 37.89 7.76
CA LYS A 122 -6.50 39.03 7.04
C LYS A 122 -7.63 38.59 6.08
N GLU A 123 -7.48 37.41 5.48
CA GLU A 123 -8.40 36.80 4.52
C GLU A 123 -9.48 35.89 5.17
N GLY A 124 -9.58 35.90 6.48
CA GLY A 124 -10.57 35.11 7.23
C GLY A 124 -9.93 34.03 8.14
N TRP A 125 -10.76 33.09 8.57
CA TRP A 125 -10.33 32.01 9.45
C TRP A 125 -9.63 30.88 8.70
N LYS A 126 -8.52 30.39 9.24
CA LYS A 126 -7.71 29.29 8.69
C LYS A 126 -7.55 28.19 9.71
N PHE A 127 -7.61 26.93 9.25
CA PHE A 127 -7.27 25.79 10.09
C PHE A 127 -5.81 25.83 10.54
N ILE A 128 -5.56 25.45 11.80
CA ILE A 128 -4.22 25.13 12.31
C ILE A 128 -4.19 23.71 12.90
N ALA A 129 -5.37 23.18 13.31
CA ALA A 129 -5.51 21.79 13.71
C ALA A 129 -6.90 21.26 13.31
N TYR A 130 -6.95 19.97 12.96
CA TYR A 130 -8.19 19.27 12.65
C TYR A 130 -8.06 17.80 13.07
N ALA A 131 -9.06 17.29 13.75
CA ALA A 131 -9.10 15.89 14.13
C ALA A 131 -10.51 15.31 14.02
N GLU A 132 -10.56 14.07 13.61
CA GLU A 132 -11.76 13.24 13.56
C GLU A 132 -11.73 12.14 14.62
N SER A 133 -12.90 11.71 15.08
CA SER A 133 -13.04 10.58 15.97
C SER A 133 -14.34 9.82 15.71
N HIS A 134 -14.26 8.51 15.66
CA HIS A 134 -15.41 7.66 15.42
C HIS A 134 -16.51 7.79 16.48
N LYS A 135 -17.74 7.63 16.04
CA LYS A 135 -18.92 7.53 16.92
C LYS A 135 -18.94 6.21 17.69
N THR A 136 -18.48 5.15 17.06
CA THR A 136 -18.40 3.81 17.62
C THR A 136 -16.97 3.31 17.61
N PRO A 137 -16.46 2.68 18.68
CA PRO A 137 -15.14 2.10 18.67
C PRO A 137 -15.01 1.07 17.53
N VAL A 138 -14.00 1.19 16.72
CA VAL A 138 -13.63 0.21 15.66
C VAL A 138 -13.51 -1.20 16.27
N ILE A 139 -13.08 -1.28 17.52
CA ILE A 139 -13.02 -2.51 18.33
C ILE A 139 -14.37 -3.23 18.36
N TYR A 140 -15.50 -2.51 18.48
CA TYR A 140 -16.82 -3.13 18.50
C TYR A 140 -17.18 -3.74 17.12
N MET A 141 -16.83 -3.07 16.04
CA MET A 141 -17.00 -3.60 14.68
C MET A 141 -16.08 -4.80 14.41
N GLN A 142 -14.84 -4.75 14.90
CA GLN A 142 -13.91 -5.88 14.81
C GLN A 142 -14.36 -7.08 15.66
N GLU A 143 -14.88 -6.85 16.84
CA GLU A 143 -15.46 -7.90 17.71
C GLU A 143 -16.69 -8.55 17.09
N LEU A 144 -17.60 -7.75 16.55
CA LEU A 144 -18.74 -8.25 15.78
C LEU A 144 -18.26 -9.07 14.57
N TYR A 145 -17.29 -8.54 13.83
CA TYR A 145 -16.73 -9.22 12.66
C TYR A 145 -16.07 -10.56 13.05
N LYS A 146 -15.29 -10.60 14.13
CA LYS A 146 -14.67 -11.82 14.66
C LYS A 146 -15.69 -12.87 15.12
N GLN A 147 -16.80 -12.44 15.73
CA GLN A 147 -17.86 -13.36 16.14
C GLN A 147 -18.58 -14.02 14.96
N TRP A 148 -18.71 -13.31 13.84
CA TRP A 148 -19.45 -13.79 12.65
C TRP A 148 -18.59 -14.57 11.65
N VAL A 149 -17.25 -14.44 11.71
CA VAL A 149 -16.31 -15.02 10.74
C VAL A 149 -15.89 -16.46 11.09
N ARG A 150 -16.40 -17.06 12.16
CA ARG A 150 -16.00 -18.42 12.60
C ARG A 150 -16.39 -19.58 11.65
N ILE A 151 -17.17 -19.34 10.60
CA ILE A 151 -17.57 -20.38 9.63
C ILE A 151 -17.39 -19.89 8.19
N PRO A 152 -16.26 -20.20 7.52
CA PRO A 152 -15.86 -19.55 6.26
C PRO A 152 -16.80 -19.76 5.06
N LEU A 153 -17.48 -20.90 4.95
CA LEU A 153 -18.31 -21.21 3.78
C LEU A 153 -19.72 -20.62 3.89
N ILE A 154 -20.28 -20.62 5.08
CA ILE A 154 -21.60 -20.03 5.37
C ILE A 154 -21.50 -18.50 5.41
N HIS A 155 -20.33 -17.96 5.75
CA HIS A 155 -20.05 -16.53 5.84
C HIS A 155 -20.26 -15.79 4.52
N SER A 156 -19.81 -16.33 3.39
CA SER A 156 -19.97 -15.69 2.08
C SER A 156 -21.44 -15.58 1.64
N ILE A 157 -22.26 -16.60 1.96
CA ILE A 157 -23.69 -16.67 1.60
C ILE A 157 -24.54 -15.93 2.64
N THR A 158 -24.26 -16.16 3.93
CA THR A 158 -25.01 -15.54 5.04
C THR A 158 -24.67 -14.05 5.19
N ASN A 159 -23.43 -13.62 4.91
CA ASN A 159 -23.06 -12.21 4.96
C ASN A 159 -23.78 -11.40 3.88
N ARG A 160 -23.93 -11.97 2.68
CA ARG A 160 -24.71 -11.34 1.61
C ARG A 160 -26.19 -11.24 1.98
N PHE A 161 -26.75 -12.28 2.62
CA PHE A 161 -28.14 -12.33 3.05
C PHE A 161 -28.39 -11.46 4.30
N LEU A 162 -27.50 -11.49 5.29
CA LEU A 162 -27.59 -10.67 6.51
C LEU A 162 -27.32 -9.19 6.24
N MET A 163 -26.41 -8.85 5.34
CA MET A 163 -26.22 -7.47 4.92
C MET A 163 -27.43 -6.95 4.14
N GLN A 164 -28.08 -7.78 3.32
CA GLN A 164 -29.35 -7.42 2.69
C GLN A 164 -30.52 -7.30 3.68
N LEU A 165 -30.56 -8.12 4.73
CA LEU A 165 -31.52 -8.02 5.83
C LEU A 165 -31.24 -6.80 6.71
N TYR A 166 -29.98 -6.51 7.00
CA TYR A 166 -29.53 -5.34 7.73
C TYR A 166 -29.85 -4.05 6.95
N GLU A 167 -29.54 -4.02 5.65
CA GLU A 167 -29.87 -2.91 4.75
C GLU A 167 -31.39 -2.71 4.61
N LYS A 168 -32.21 -3.79 4.65
CA LYS A 168 -33.67 -3.71 4.49
C LYS A 168 -34.42 -3.44 5.78
N ASN A 169 -34.01 -4.00 6.92
CA ASN A 169 -34.87 -4.10 8.11
C ASN A 169 -34.33 -3.37 9.35
N ILE A 170 -33.02 -3.21 9.52
CA ILE A 170 -32.43 -2.64 10.74
C ILE A 170 -32.09 -1.17 10.56
N HIS A 171 -31.77 -0.73 9.34
CA HIS A 171 -31.48 0.68 9.03
C HIS A 171 -32.27 1.25 7.84
N PRO A 172 -33.60 1.12 7.81
CA PRO A 172 -34.37 1.70 6.69
C PRO A 172 -34.20 3.22 6.57
N LYS A 173 -33.97 3.92 7.70
CA LYS A 173 -33.72 5.37 7.71
C LYS A 173 -32.27 5.72 7.31
N PHE A 174 -31.30 4.93 7.69
CA PHE A 174 -29.89 5.15 7.32
C PHE A 174 -29.63 4.82 5.85
N GLY A 175 -30.13 3.69 5.37
CA GLY A 175 -30.01 3.31 3.95
C GLY A 175 -30.78 4.25 3.02
N ALA A 176 -31.91 4.80 3.47
CA ALA A 176 -32.67 5.80 2.70
C ALA A 176 -32.00 7.17 2.70
N PHE A 177 -31.38 7.58 3.82
CA PHE A 177 -30.63 8.83 3.93
C PHE A 177 -29.35 8.74 3.09
N HIS A 178 -28.62 7.65 3.19
CA HIS A 178 -27.44 7.40 2.37
C HIS A 178 -27.77 7.36 0.87
N ARG A 179 -28.86 6.71 0.49
CA ARG A 179 -29.35 6.71 -0.89
C ARG A 179 -29.78 8.10 -1.36
N ARG A 180 -30.47 8.91 -0.54
CA ARG A 180 -30.85 10.28 -0.91
C ARG A 180 -29.63 11.16 -1.18
N ILE A 181 -28.63 11.16 -0.27
CA ILE A 181 -27.42 11.97 -0.49
C ILE A 181 -26.69 11.51 -1.75
N MET A 182 -26.67 10.20 -2.02
CA MET A 182 -25.99 9.63 -3.19
C MET A 182 -26.85 9.70 -4.47
N ASP A 183 -28.18 9.72 -4.38
CA ASP A 183 -29.08 9.72 -5.54
C ASP A 183 -29.45 11.14 -5.99
N ASP A 184 -29.67 12.10 -5.08
CA ASP A 184 -30.08 13.47 -5.44
C ASP A 184 -28.95 14.33 -6.04
N GLU A 185 -27.67 13.96 -5.78
CA GLU A 185 -26.53 14.71 -6.28
C GLU A 185 -25.64 13.89 -7.26
N ASN A 186 -26.09 12.69 -7.61
CA ASN A 186 -25.29 11.72 -8.39
C ASN A 186 -25.23 11.97 -9.90
N LYS A 187 -25.72 13.11 -10.40
CA LYS A 187 -25.57 13.42 -11.83
C LYS A 187 -24.11 13.56 -12.25
N GLU A 188 -23.22 13.95 -11.33
CA GLU A 188 -21.78 14.13 -11.61
C GLU A 188 -20.89 12.92 -11.22
N TYR A 189 -21.34 12.07 -10.29
CA TYR A 189 -20.56 10.93 -9.76
C TYR A 189 -20.93 9.57 -10.36
N LYS A 190 -21.66 9.52 -11.45
CA LYS A 190 -21.80 8.28 -12.23
C LYS A 190 -20.43 7.92 -12.78
N VAL A 191 -19.66 7.18 -11.99
CA VAL A 191 -18.46 6.51 -12.48
C VAL A 191 -18.85 5.75 -13.72
N SER A 192 -18.35 6.17 -14.88
CA SER A 192 -18.73 5.58 -16.15
C SER A 192 -18.48 4.08 -16.07
N PHE A 193 -19.37 3.27 -16.63
CA PHE A 193 -19.22 1.82 -16.75
C PHE A 193 -17.83 1.43 -17.32
N LYS A 194 -17.28 2.27 -18.22
CA LYS A 194 -15.91 2.16 -18.71
C LYS A 194 -14.84 2.21 -17.59
N ARG A 195 -15.01 3.05 -16.58
CA ARG A 195 -14.06 3.20 -15.46
C ARG A 195 -14.19 2.04 -14.46
N ARG A 196 -15.40 1.48 -14.27
CA ARG A 196 -15.63 0.25 -13.49
C ARG A 196 -14.99 -0.96 -14.18
N LEU A 197 -15.14 -1.07 -15.52
CA LEU A 197 -14.50 -2.11 -16.32
C LEU A 197 -12.97 -2.02 -16.30
N SER A 198 -12.38 -0.82 -16.13
CA SER A 198 -10.93 -0.66 -16.14
C SER A 198 -10.24 -1.40 -14.99
N PHE A 199 -10.90 -1.55 -13.83
CA PHE A 199 -10.38 -2.34 -12.72
C PHE A 199 -10.44 -3.86 -12.99
N PHE A 200 -11.54 -4.34 -13.59
CA PHE A 200 -11.69 -5.78 -13.89
C PHE A 200 -10.93 -6.21 -15.13
N LYS A 201 -10.65 -5.27 -16.04
CA LYS A 201 -9.97 -5.58 -17.30
C LYS A 201 -8.61 -6.26 -17.10
N PRO A 202 -7.70 -5.79 -16.21
CA PRO A 202 -6.45 -6.48 -15.92
C PRO A 202 -6.67 -7.87 -15.33
N ILE A 203 -7.58 -8.00 -14.37
CA ILE A 203 -7.89 -9.27 -13.71
C ILE A 203 -8.42 -10.29 -14.72
N LEU A 204 -9.35 -9.86 -15.57
CA LEU A 204 -9.93 -10.71 -16.62
C LEU A 204 -8.88 -11.10 -17.68
N ILE A 205 -8.02 -10.18 -18.08
CA ILE A 205 -6.92 -10.45 -19.02
C ILE A 205 -5.97 -11.49 -18.43
N ASN A 206 -5.58 -11.33 -17.16
CA ASN A 206 -4.69 -12.26 -16.47
C ASN A 206 -5.33 -13.65 -16.38
N LEU A 207 -6.63 -13.72 -16.04
CA LEU A 207 -7.38 -14.97 -15.98
C LEU A 207 -7.47 -15.65 -17.36
N LEU A 208 -7.83 -14.89 -18.39
CA LEU A 208 -7.95 -15.42 -19.76
C LEU A 208 -6.58 -15.86 -20.32
N SER A 209 -5.51 -15.14 -20.01
CA SER A 209 -4.14 -15.52 -20.40
C SER A 209 -3.73 -16.84 -19.74
N LYS A 210 -4.07 -17.01 -18.46
CA LYS A 210 -3.81 -18.26 -17.72
C LYS A 210 -4.61 -19.44 -18.28
N ILE A 211 -5.90 -19.24 -18.61
CA ILE A 211 -6.76 -20.26 -19.22
C ILE A 211 -6.25 -20.66 -20.62
N ARG A 212 -5.73 -19.71 -21.39
CA ARG A 212 -5.20 -19.93 -22.74
C ARG A 212 -3.76 -20.47 -22.75
N GLY A 213 -3.15 -20.68 -21.58
CA GLY A 213 -1.78 -21.15 -21.47
C GLY A 213 -0.72 -20.17 -22.02
N LYS A 214 -1.09 -18.90 -22.24
CA LYS A 214 -0.16 -17.89 -22.75
C LYS A 214 0.76 -17.42 -21.64
N LYS A 215 2.07 -17.63 -21.80
CA LYS A 215 3.12 -17.05 -20.97
C LYS A 215 3.30 -15.58 -21.36
N VAL A 216 2.60 -14.68 -20.68
CA VAL A 216 2.72 -13.23 -20.82
C VAL A 216 2.76 -12.61 -19.43
N MET A 217 3.49 -11.52 -19.29
CA MET A 217 3.56 -10.79 -18.03
C MET A 217 2.16 -10.38 -17.59
N PRO A 218 1.74 -10.73 -16.36
CA PRO A 218 0.45 -10.33 -15.82
C PRO A 218 0.33 -8.82 -15.75
N LYS A 219 -0.90 -8.30 -15.84
CA LYS A 219 -1.16 -6.88 -15.63
C LYS A 219 -1.37 -6.60 -14.15
N ALA A 220 -0.78 -5.51 -13.68
CA ALA A 220 -1.00 -5.00 -12.33
C ALA A 220 -2.49 -4.71 -12.10
N TYR A 221 -3.05 -5.30 -11.06
CA TYR A 221 -4.39 -4.97 -10.55
C TYR A 221 -4.32 -4.22 -9.21
N ILE A 222 -3.18 -4.29 -8.53
CA ILE A 222 -2.79 -3.40 -7.44
C ILE A 222 -1.81 -2.39 -8.05
N PRO A 223 -2.06 -1.07 -7.97
CA PRO A 223 -1.15 -0.08 -8.55
C PRO A 223 0.30 -0.27 -8.09
N GLY A 224 1.21 -0.34 -9.04
CA GLY A 224 2.64 -0.49 -8.81
C GLY A 224 3.11 -1.91 -8.49
N LEU A 225 2.19 -2.94 -8.51
CA LEU A 225 2.53 -4.32 -8.17
C LEU A 225 2.01 -5.29 -9.24
N ILE A 226 2.92 -6.01 -9.87
CA ILE A 226 2.63 -7.05 -10.86
C ILE A 226 2.63 -8.42 -10.15
N PRO A 227 1.52 -9.18 -10.20
CA PRO A 227 1.46 -10.49 -9.52
C PRO A 227 2.40 -11.50 -10.16
N CYS A 228 3.14 -12.26 -9.35
CA CYS A 228 3.96 -13.36 -9.82
C CYS A 228 3.09 -14.56 -10.25
N LEU A 229 3.46 -15.25 -11.34
CA LEU A 229 2.72 -16.40 -11.88
C LEU A 229 2.67 -17.57 -10.91
N ASN A 230 3.73 -17.77 -10.12
CA ASN A 230 3.83 -18.83 -9.11
C ASN A 230 3.01 -18.55 -7.84
N GLY A 231 2.44 -17.34 -7.71
CA GLY A 231 1.66 -16.93 -6.55
C GLY A 231 2.50 -16.52 -5.33
N ARG A 232 3.83 -16.43 -5.44
CA ARG A 232 4.74 -15.98 -4.37
C ARG A 232 4.90 -14.46 -4.35
N GLY A 233 3.79 -13.72 -4.24
CA GLY A 233 3.84 -12.27 -4.08
C GLY A 233 3.77 -11.49 -5.39
N PHE A 234 4.48 -10.36 -5.43
CA PHE A 234 4.39 -9.36 -6.48
C PHE A 234 5.79 -8.82 -6.80
N MET A 235 6.03 -8.53 -8.07
CA MET A 235 7.13 -7.69 -8.53
C MET A 235 6.68 -6.22 -8.53
N GLU A 236 7.55 -5.30 -8.15
CA GLU A 236 7.29 -3.85 -8.32
C GLU A 236 7.26 -3.49 -9.82
N GLU A 237 6.36 -2.58 -10.19
CA GLU A 237 6.25 -2.09 -11.59
C GLU A 237 7.35 -1.09 -11.91
N ASP A 238 7.81 -0.34 -10.89
CA ASP A 238 8.89 0.63 -10.97
C ASP A 238 10.09 0.16 -10.13
N LEU A 239 11.30 0.51 -10.57
CA LEU A 239 12.51 0.26 -9.80
C LEU A 239 12.55 1.11 -8.53
N ASN A 240 12.80 0.47 -7.39
CA ASN A 240 13.21 1.19 -6.18
C ASN A 240 14.66 1.67 -6.29
N ASP A 241 15.11 2.49 -5.33
CA ASP A 241 16.42 3.14 -5.42
C ASP A 241 17.59 2.15 -5.36
N VAL A 242 17.49 1.06 -4.60
CA VAL A 242 18.53 0.01 -4.55
C VAL A 242 18.63 -0.73 -5.90
N SER A 243 17.50 -1.08 -6.51
CA SER A 243 17.49 -1.71 -7.84
C SER A 243 17.96 -0.76 -8.94
N LYS A 244 17.72 0.55 -8.82
CA LYS A 244 18.31 1.56 -9.71
C LYS A 244 19.83 1.62 -9.57
N SER A 245 20.34 1.65 -8.32
CA SER A 245 21.78 1.62 -8.06
C SER A 245 22.43 0.37 -8.65
N PHE A 246 21.83 -0.82 -8.45
CA PHE A 246 22.29 -2.04 -9.10
C PHE A 246 22.36 -1.90 -10.63
N ALA A 247 21.30 -1.38 -11.27
CA ALA A 247 21.25 -1.25 -12.72
C ALA A 247 22.29 -0.25 -13.26
N GLU A 248 22.59 0.83 -12.53
CA GLU A 248 23.59 1.82 -12.89
C GLU A 248 25.01 1.32 -12.66
N ASP A 249 25.28 0.71 -11.50
CA ASP A 249 26.62 0.31 -11.11
C ASP A 249 27.09 -0.93 -11.87
N SER A 250 26.20 -1.88 -12.17
CA SER A 250 26.50 -3.05 -12.99
C SER A 250 27.01 -2.68 -14.39
N SER A 251 26.62 -1.53 -14.93
CA SER A 251 27.12 -1.03 -16.22
C SER A 251 28.51 -0.40 -16.16
N LYS A 252 28.88 0.12 -14.98
CA LYS A 252 30.17 0.78 -14.76
C LYS A 252 31.31 -0.24 -14.50
N MET A 253 30.94 -1.39 -13.99
CA MET A 253 31.87 -2.49 -13.67
C MET A 253 32.02 -3.44 -14.87
N LYS A 254 33.25 -3.97 -15.06
CA LYS A 254 33.52 -4.95 -16.13
C LYS A 254 33.34 -6.37 -15.61
N GLY A 255 32.32 -7.07 -16.03
CA GLY A 255 32.05 -8.45 -15.65
C GLY A 255 30.59 -8.83 -15.78
N LEU A 256 30.21 -9.97 -15.21
CA LEU A 256 28.87 -10.49 -15.19
C LEU A 256 28.19 -10.10 -13.87
N SER A 257 26.97 -9.63 -13.93
CA SER A 257 26.13 -9.33 -12.75
C SER A 257 25.01 -10.34 -12.63
N LEU A 258 24.64 -10.71 -11.40
CA LEU A 258 23.58 -11.65 -11.10
C LEU A 258 22.34 -10.90 -10.56
N ASP A 259 21.18 -11.20 -11.15
CA ASP A 259 19.88 -10.80 -10.61
C ASP A 259 19.11 -12.06 -10.19
N VAL A 260 19.13 -12.39 -8.89
CA VAL A 260 18.56 -13.62 -8.34
C VAL A 260 17.17 -13.39 -7.78
N GLY A 261 16.20 -14.25 -8.16
CA GLY A 261 14.78 -14.03 -7.90
C GLY A 261 14.21 -12.89 -8.75
N CYS A 262 14.68 -12.78 -10.01
CA CYS A 262 14.43 -11.64 -10.89
C CYS A 262 12.97 -11.46 -11.32
N ALA A 263 12.09 -12.43 -11.07
CA ALA A 263 10.71 -12.46 -11.58
C ALA A 263 10.67 -12.17 -13.10
N TYR A 264 10.01 -11.09 -13.53
CA TYR A 264 9.96 -10.71 -14.97
C TYR A 264 11.12 -9.79 -15.38
N GLY A 265 12.13 -9.60 -14.51
CA GLY A 265 13.41 -8.99 -14.82
C GLY A 265 13.43 -7.48 -15.00
N ILE A 266 12.62 -6.74 -14.26
CA ILE A 266 12.60 -5.27 -14.38
C ILE A 266 13.99 -4.66 -14.08
N ALA A 267 14.70 -5.16 -13.06
CA ALA A 267 16.06 -4.71 -12.71
C ALA A 267 17.07 -5.21 -13.77
N SER A 268 16.95 -6.47 -14.20
CA SER A 268 17.77 -7.03 -15.27
C SER A 268 17.68 -6.23 -16.57
N ILE A 269 16.47 -5.91 -17.05
CA ILE A 269 16.26 -5.13 -18.28
C ILE A 269 16.83 -3.71 -18.13
N ALA A 270 16.68 -3.10 -16.96
CA ALA A 270 17.24 -1.77 -16.72
C ALA A 270 18.79 -1.79 -16.75
N ALA A 271 19.41 -2.79 -16.13
CA ALA A 271 20.87 -2.95 -16.16
C ALA A 271 21.38 -3.24 -17.59
N LEU A 272 20.67 -4.08 -18.35
CA LEU A 272 20.99 -4.34 -19.76
C LEU A 272 20.91 -3.08 -20.62
N LYS A 273 19.89 -2.22 -20.43
CA LYS A 273 19.76 -0.93 -21.10
C LYS A 273 20.91 0.03 -20.78
N ASN A 274 21.51 -0.09 -19.63
CA ASN A 274 22.72 0.66 -19.23
C ASN A 274 24.01 0.02 -19.76
N GLY A 275 23.95 -1.14 -20.43
CA GLY A 275 25.10 -1.83 -21.03
C GLY A 275 25.73 -2.93 -20.19
N ALA A 276 25.10 -3.33 -19.08
CA ALA A 276 25.58 -4.44 -18.26
C ALA A 276 25.41 -5.80 -18.96
N LYS A 277 26.20 -6.80 -18.50
CA LYS A 277 25.97 -8.22 -18.79
C LYS A 277 25.29 -8.86 -17.59
N ILE A 278 24.14 -9.51 -17.80
CA ILE A 278 23.30 -10.03 -16.74
C ILE A 278 23.09 -11.54 -16.87
N LEU A 279 23.28 -12.25 -15.76
CA LEU A 279 22.66 -13.55 -15.54
C LEU A 279 21.45 -13.33 -14.64
N ALA A 280 20.26 -13.62 -15.16
CA ALA A 280 19.02 -13.54 -14.42
C ALA A 280 18.55 -14.92 -13.99
N SER A 281 18.21 -15.08 -12.72
CA SER A 281 17.76 -16.35 -12.15
C SER A 281 16.42 -16.19 -11.45
N ASP A 282 15.55 -17.18 -11.60
CA ASP A 282 14.28 -17.29 -10.88
C ASP A 282 13.91 -18.78 -10.71
N MET A 283 13.14 -19.09 -9.69
CA MET A 283 12.65 -20.46 -9.47
C MET A 283 11.61 -20.89 -10.51
N ASP A 284 10.92 -19.96 -11.14
CA ASP A 284 9.88 -20.22 -12.13
C ASP A 284 10.37 -19.93 -13.55
N GLN A 285 10.59 -20.99 -14.33
CA GLN A 285 11.01 -20.89 -15.71
C GLN A 285 10.07 -19.99 -16.54
N ALA A 286 8.76 -19.93 -16.20
CA ALA A 286 7.82 -19.08 -16.92
C ALA A 286 8.10 -17.57 -16.71
N HIS A 287 8.69 -17.19 -15.58
CA HIS A 287 9.16 -15.82 -15.35
C HIS A 287 10.33 -15.49 -16.29
N LEU A 288 11.30 -16.39 -16.38
CA LEU A 288 12.47 -16.24 -17.27
C LEU A 288 12.09 -16.22 -18.76
N ASP A 289 11.11 -17.04 -19.15
CA ASP A 289 10.59 -17.01 -20.54
C ASP A 289 9.94 -15.66 -20.86
N ILE A 290 9.28 -15.04 -19.89
CA ILE A 290 8.70 -13.70 -20.04
C ILE A 290 9.81 -12.64 -20.09
N LEU A 291 10.81 -12.72 -19.21
CA LEU A 291 11.97 -11.83 -19.23
C LEU A 291 12.65 -11.85 -20.59
N LEU A 292 12.94 -13.02 -21.15
CA LEU A 292 13.56 -13.16 -22.47
C LEU A 292 12.71 -12.50 -23.57
N LYS A 293 11.40 -12.67 -23.50
CA LYS A 293 10.45 -12.10 -24.46
C LYS A 293 10.31 -10.57 -24.35
N GLU A 294 10.34 -10.04 -23.13
CA GLU A 294 10.21 -8.59 -22.88
C GLU A 294 11.55 -7.85 -23.05
N THR A 295 12.69 -8.58 -23.11
CA THR A 295 14.00 -7.99 -23.37
C THR A 295 14.14 -7.64 -24.87
N PRO A 296 14.47 -6.39 -25.19
CA PRO A 296 14.75 -5.97 -26.57
C PRO A 296 15.78 -6.86 -27.27
N GLU A 297 15.58 -7.16 -28.52
CA GLU A 297 16.41 -8.13 -29.30
C GLU A 297 17.89 -7.75 -29.26
N GLU A 298 18.20 -6.47 -29.37
CA GLU A 298 19.55 -5.93 -29.35
C GLU A 298 20.26 -6.11 -27.99
N LEU A 299 19.52 -6.36 -26.91
CA LEU A 299 20.07 -6.57 -25.56
C LEU A 299 20.18 -8.06 -25.18
N GLN A 300 19.54 -8.95 -25.91
CA GLN A 300 19.48 -10.38 -25.58
C GLN A 300 20.84 -11.06 -25.56
N SER A 301 21.81 -10.57 -26.35
CA SER A 301 23.19 -11.11 -26.36
C SER A 301 23.91 -10.89 -25.01
N ASN A 302 23.48 -9.95 -24.20
CA ASN A 302 24.03 -9.66 -22.87
C ASN A 302 23.22 -10.27 -21.73
N LEU A 303 22.17 -11.05 -22.04
CA LEU A 303 21.32 -11.70 -21.06
C LEU A 303 21.50 -13.22 -21.10
N THR A 304 21.80 -13.81 -19.96
CA THR A 304 21.73 -15.26 -19.73
C THR A 304 20.68 -15.53 -18.66
N THR A 305 19.95 -16.64 -18.77
CA THR A 305 18.95 -17.02 -17.78
C THR A 305 19.26 -18.41 -17.21
N LYS A 306 19.02 -18.60 -15.90
CA LYS A 306 19.17 -19.91 -15.23
C LYS A 306 18.03 -20.10 -14.23
N ALA A 307 17.24 -21.14 -14.41
CA ALA A 307 16.20 -21.51 -13.44
C ALA A 307 16.81 -22.20 -12.24
N GLY A 308 16.31 -21.86 -11.03
CA GLY A 308 16.73 -22.51 -9.79
C GLY A 308 16.18 -21.81 -8.57
N THR A 309 16.19 -22.51 -7.44
CA THR A 309 15.64 -22.08 -6.15
C THR A 309 16.76 -21.82 -5.15
N LEU A 310 16.68 -20.76 -4.38
CA LEU A 310 17.54 -20.53 -3.23
C LEU A 310 17.12 -21.50 -2.09
N PRO A 311 18.08 -22.06 -1.34
CA PRO A 311 19.54 -21.95 -1.49
C PRO A 311 20.17 -22.91 -2.53
N ASP A 312 19.39 -23.83 -3.12
CA ASP A 312 19.88 -24.98 -3.92
C ASP A 312 20.57 -24.60 -5.23
N ILE A 313 20.26 -23.41 -5.78
CA ILE A 313 20.94 -22.95 -7.00
C ILE A 313 22.40 -22.64 -6.69
N ASP A 314 23.29 -23.08 -7.59
CA ASP A 314 24.72 -22.85 -7.44
C ASP A 314 25.33 -22.19 -8.68
N PHE A 315 26.39 -21.43 -8.46
CA PHE A 315 27.20 -20.76 -9.47
C PHE A 315 28.69 -20.91 -9.14
N GLU A 316 29.54 -20.71 -10.13
CA GLU A 316 30.97 -20.70 -9.92
C GLU A 316 31.41 -19.59 -8.95
N ASN A 317 32.40 -19.89 -8.12
CA ASN A 317 32.96 -18.92 -7.20
C ASN A 317 33.55 -17.72 -7.96
N GLU A 318 33.44 -16.53 -7.39
CA GLU A 318 34.00 -15.28 -7.92
C GLU A 318 33.57 -14.99 -9.37
N SER A 319 32.36 -15.41 -9.77
CA SER A 319 31.87 -15.23 -11.14
C SER A 319 31.14 -13.90 -11.35
N PHE A 320 30.68 -13.24 -10.27
CA PHE A 320 29.87 -12.02 -10.38
C PHE A 320 30.55 -10.79 -9.79
N ILE A 321 30.46 -9.68 -10.50
CA ILE A 321 30.92 -8.35 -10.01
C ILE A 321 29.88 -7.66 -9.13
N SER A 322 28.61 -8.00 -9.32
CA SER A 322 27.51 -7.54 -8.48
C SER A 322 26.40 -8.59 -8.43
N ILE A 323 25.71 -8.64 -7.30
CA ILE A 323 24.55 -9.52 -7.06
C ILE A 323 23.39 -8.66 -6.58
N HIS A 324 22.24 -8.78 -7.24
CA HIS A 324 20.98 -8.18 -6.83
C HIS A 324 20.03 -9.27 -6.35
N CYS A 325 19.39 -9.06 -5.20
CA CYS A 325 18.34 -9.92 -4.69
C CYS A 325 17.26 -9.09 -4.03
N SER A 326 16.14 -8.93 -4.75
CA SER A 326 15.04 -8.10 -4.31
C SER A 326 13.84 -8.93 -3.89
N ARG A 327 13.44 -8.79 -2.64
CA ARG A 327 12.23 -9.39 -2.07
C ARG A 327 12.15 -10.91 -2.20
N CYS A 328 13.30 -11.59 -2.05
CA CYS A 328 13.38 -13.05 -2.08
C CYS A 328 13.83 -13.64 -0.76
N LEU A 329 14.79 -13.00 -0.08
CA LEU A 329 15.39 -13.53 1.15
C LEU A 329 14.40 -13.75 2.29
N HIS A 330 13.36 -12.94 2.35
CA HIS A 330 12.35 -13.05 3.40
C HIS A 330 11.44 -14.29 3.28
N PHE A 331 11.52 -15.03 2.17
CA PHE A 331 10.83 -16.32 2.03
C PHE A 331 11.65 -17.51 2.55
N LEU A 332 12.88 -17.28 2.97
CA LEU A 332 13.79 -18.30 3.44
C LEU A 332 13.69 -18.46 4.96
N THR A 333 13.86 -19.69 5.43
CA THR A 333 14.10 -19.94 6.85
C THR A 333 15.46 -19.37 7.28
N PRO A 334 15.72 -19.21 8.59
CA PRO A 334 17.02 -18.75 9.06
C PRO A 334 18.21 -19.55 8.50
N ASP A 335 18.14 -20.89 8.47
CA ASP A 335 19.21 -21.73 7.96
C ASP A 335 19.41 -21.57 6.45
N GLU A 336 18.34 -21.57 5.66
CA GLU A 336 18.38 -21.32 4.23
C GLU A 336 18.91 -19.92 3.89
N LEU A 337 18.62 -18.92 4.74
CA LEU A 337 19.12 -17.55 4.58
C LEU A 337 20.64 -17.50 4.78
N ILE A 338 21.15 -18.11 5.87
CA ILE A 338 22.60 -18.18 6.15
C ILE A 338 23.32 -18.87 5.00
N GLU A 339 22.81 -20.02 4.54
CA GLU A 339 23.38 -20.75 3.41
C GLU A 339 23.38 -19.91 2.13
N THR A 340 22.26 -19.25 1.84
CA THR A 340 22.11 -18.38 0.65
C THR A 340 23.10 -17.22 0.66
N LEU A 341 23.23 -16.51 1.79
CA LEU A 341 24.19 -15.41 1.92
C LEU A 341 25.64 -15.89 1.82
N GLY A 342 25.94 -17.05 2.41
CA GLY A 342 27.24 -17.71 2.27
C GLY A 342 27.56 -18.09 0.82
N ASN A 343 26.58 -18.56 0.07
CA ASN A 343 26.72 -18.87 -1.35
C ASN A 343 26.91 -17.58 -2.17
N MET A 344 26.08 -16.53 -1.94
CA MET A 344 26.25 -15.24 -2.60
C MET A 344 27.63 -14.63 -2.35
N TYR A 345 28.18 -14.76 -1.14
CA TYR A 345 29.53 -14.31 -0.83
C TYR A 345 30.60 -15.06 -1.66
N LYS A 346 30.46 -16.37 -1.83
CA LYS A 346 31.38 -17.18 -2.66
C LYS A 346 31.29 -16.82 -4.14
N TRP A 347 30.09 -16.55 -4.65
CA TRP A 347 29.86 -16.20 -6.07
C TRP A 347 30.37 -14.81 -6.40
N LEU A 348 30.46 -13.91 -5.41
CA LEU A 348 30.86 -12.53 -5.59
C LEU A 348 32.41 -12.43 -5.74
N GLN A 349 32.87 -11.68 -6.73
CA GLN A 349 34.28 -11.38 -6.90
C GLN A 349 34.79 -10.49 -5.77
N PRO A 350 36.10 -10.58 -5.42
CA PRO A 350 36.69 -9.63 -4.49
C PRO A 350 36.47 -8.18 -4.92
N GLY A 351 35.92 -7.38 -4.01
CA GLY A 351 35.53 -5.98 -4.28
C GLY A 351 34.19 -5.80 -5.01
N GLY A 352 33.48 -6.89 -5.28
CA GLY A 352 32.13 -6.87 -5.84
C GLY A 352 31.11 -6.33 -4.84
N GLN A 353 29.91 -6.02 -5.32
CA GLN A 353 28.84 -5.40 -4.53
C GLN A 353 27.59 -6.26 -4.52
N ILE A 354 26.88 -6.26 -3.38
CA ILE A 354 25.58 -6.92 -3.23
C ILE A 354 24.49 -5.89 -2.94
N TYR A 355 23.34 -6.05 -3.58
CA TYR A 355 22.16 -5.18 -3.49
C TYR A 355 20.98 -5.99 -2.98
N LEU A 356 20.62 -5.81 -1.72
CA LEU A 356 19.60 -6.59 -1.04
C LEU A 356 18.39 -5.73 -0.71
N ILE A 357 17.20 -6.27 -0.96
CA ILE A 357 15.92 -5.68 -0.55
C ILE A 357 15.09 -6.77 0.09
N THR A 358 14.61 -6.52 1.29
CA THR A 358 13.80 -7.46 2.06
C THR A 358 12.56 -6.79 2.63
N ASP A 359 11.62 -7.58 3.10
CA ASP A 359 10.50 -7.09 3.92
C ASP A 359 10.94 -6.94 5.39
N THR A 360 10.25 -6.06 6.11
CA THR A 360 10.54 -5.73 7.50
C THR A 360 9.26 -5.78 8.35
N CYS A 361 9.42 -6.04 9.66
CA CYS A 361 8.33 -5.97 10.63
C CYS A 361 7.73 -4.56 10.79
N PHE A 362 8.39 -3.51 10.27
CA PHE A 362 7.92 -2.12 10.37
C PHE A 362 6.94 -1.73 9.25
N SER A 363 6.61 -2.63 8.32
CA SER A 363 5.72 -2.33 7.18
C SER A 363 4.65 -3.39 6.92
N GLY A 364 3.58 -2.99 6.23
CA GLY A 364 2.53 -3.88 5.79
C GLY A 364 1.87 -4.66 6.93
N PRO A 365 1.43 -5.90 6.67
CA PRO A 365 0.78 -6.76 7.66
C PRO A 365 1.75 -7.26 8.75
N TRP A 366 3.05 -7.24 8.48
CA TRP A 366 4.09 -7.69 9.40
C TRP A 366 4.20 -6.83 10.65
N LYS A 367 3.64 -5.61 10.65
CA LYS A 367 3.50 -4.76 11.84
C LYS A 367 2.78 -5.45 13.01
N ASN A 368 1.94 -6.42 12.72
CA ASN A 368 1.28 -7.21 13.78
C ASN A 368 2.25 -8.08 14.56
N TYR A 369 3.43 -8.36 14.01
CA TYR A 369 4.50 -9.13 14.67
C TYR A 369 5.47 -8.23 15.46
N LEU A 370 5.40 -6.92 15.33
CA LEU A 370 6.33 -6.00 15.96
C LEU A 370 6.52 -6.21 17.48
N PRO A 371 5.47 -6.43 18.28
CA PRO A 371 5.65 -6.71 19.71
C PRO A 371 6.44 -7.99 20.00
N GLN A 372 6.32 -9.00 19.14
CA GLN A 372 7.10 -10.24 19.28
C GLN A 372 8.53 -10.04 18.77
N PHE A 373 8.70 -9.27 17.68
CA PHE A 373 10.02 -8.87 17.19
C PHE A 373 10.85 -8.17 18.25
N GLU A 374 10.27 -7.15 18.93
CA GLU A 374 10.93 -6.41 20.02
C GLU A 374 11.34 -7.33 21.16
N LYS A 375 10.45 -8.24 21.56
CA LYS A 375 10.74 -9.23 22.60
C LYS A 375 11.86 -10.19 22.21
N ASN A 376 11.86 -10.66 20.95
CA ASN A 376 12.90 -11.54 20.43
C ASN A 376 14.25 -10.81 20.35
N LEU A 377 14.22 -9.53 19.97
CA LEU A 377 15.42 -8.69 19.91
C LEU A 377 16.02 -8.47 21.30
N GLU A 378 15.18 -8.20 22.33
CA GLU A 378 15.60 -8.09 23.73
C GLU A 378 16.16 -9.42 24.26
N ALA A 379 15.62 -10.54 23.83
CA ALA A 379 16.12 -11.88 24.17
C ALA A 379 17.45 -12.25 23.47
N GLY A 380 17.90 -11.45 22.50
CA GLY A 380 19.11 -11.70 21.74
C GLY A 380 18.97 -12.78 20.66
N GLU A 381 17.74 -13.02 20.20
CA GLU A 381 17.49 -13.99 19.13
C GLU A 381 18.23 -13.56 17.84
N PRO A 382 18.89 -14.49 17.13
CA PRO A 382 19.67 -14.16 15.94
C PRO A 382 18.79 -13.68 14.77
N PHE A 383 17.54 -14.13 14.70
CA PHE A 383 16.54 -13.75 13.69
C PHE A 383 15.25 -13.27 14.36
N PRO A 384 15.26 -12.08 14.98
CA PRO A 384 14.11 -11.61 15.78
C PRO A 384 12.84 -11.44 14.96
N GLY A 385 12.96 -11.23 13.64
CA GLY A 385 11.86 -11.06 12.69
C GLY A 385 11.38 -12.34 12.01
N PHE A 386 11.82 -13.52 12.45
CA PHE A 386 11.34 -14.78 11.88
C PHE A 386 9.93 -15.12 12.39
N ILE A 387 8.98 -15.15 11.47
CA ILE A 387 7.57 -15.47 11.69
C ILE A 387 7.35 -16.91 11.22
N GLU A 388 7.18 -17.85 12.13
CA GLU A 388 6.97 -19.27 11.81
C GLU A 388 5.65 -19.51 11.06
N ASN A 389 4.60 -18.78 11.44
CA ASN A 389 3.28 -18.90 10.83
C ASN A 389 2.73 -17.51 10.44
N VAL A 390 2.81 -17.19 9.16
CA VAL A 390 2.34 -15.88 8.66
C VAL A 390 0.84 -15.64 8.85
N LEU A 391 0.04 -16.67 9.10
CA LEU A 391 -1.38 -16.51 9.42
C LEU A 391 -1.61 -15.79 10.74
N ASP A 392 -0.63 -15.76 11.64
CA ASP A 392 -0.71 -15.02 12.90
C ASP A 392 -0.67 -13.49 12.67
N CYS A 393 -0.13 -13.09 11.52
CA CYS A 393 -0.03 -11.68 11.11
C CYS A 393 -1.06 -11.27 10.06
N LEU A 394 -1.50 -12.22 9.23
CA LEU A 394 -2.38 -11.93 8.11
C LEU A 394 -3.86 -12.05 8.48
N PRO A 395 -4.70 -11.10 8.08
CA PRO A 395 -6.15 -11.15 8.31
C PRO A 395 -6.86 -12.08 7.31
N VAL A 396 -6.31 -13.27 7.05
CA VAL A 396 -6.86 -14.24 6.11
C VAL A 396 -7.03 -15.60 6.77
N PRO A 397 -8.09 -16.36 6.44
CA PRO A 397 -8.38 -17.65 7.10
C PRO A 397 -7.48 -18.81 6.65
N ARG A 398 -6.72 -18.61 5.57
CA ARG A 398 -5.81 -19.61 5.00
C ARG A 398 -4.74 -18.93 4.17
N LEU A 399 -3.62 -19.61 4.01
CA LEU A 399 -2.54 -19.13 3.14
C LEU A 399 -3.02 -19.00 1.68
N PRO A 400 -2.71 -17.88 1.03
CA PRO A 400 -2.83 -17.76 -0.41
C PRO A 400 -2.00 -18.85 -1.11
N LYS A 401 -2.51 -19.34 -2.25
CA LYS A 401 -1.78 -20.35 -3.03
C LYS A 401 -0.42 -19.82 -3.45
N GLY A 402 0.64 -20.57 -3.16
CA GLY A 402 2.03 -20.21 -3.50
C GLY A 402 2.78 -19.47 -2.39
N MET A 403 2.10 -18.93 -1.38
CA MET A 403 2.75 -18.26 -0.26
C MET A 403 3.41 -19.26 0.69
N THR A 404 4.59 -18.92 1.22
CA THR A 404 5.28 -19.70 2.26
C THR A 404 4.51 -19.62 3.58
N PRO A 405 4.55 -20.68 4.41
CA PRO A 405 3.93 -20.62 5.73
C PRO A 405 4.65 -19.69 6.70
N HIS A 406 5.92 -19.41 6.45
CA HIS A 406 6.79 -18.56 7.25
C HIS A 406 7.22 -17.30 6.49
N MET A 407 7.74 -16.33 7.23
CA MET A 407 8.34 -15.11 6.70
C MET A 407 9.50 -14.70 7.59
N ASN A 408 10.61 -14.31 7.00
CA ASN A 408 11.77 -13.79 7.71
C ASN A 408 11.87 -12.27 7.47
N CYS A 409 11.29 -11.49 8.35
CA CYS A 409 11.39 -10.03 8.29
C CYS A 409 12.76 -9.58 8.76
N LEU A 410 13.55 -9.03 7.86
CA LEU A 410 14.93 -8.67 8.13
C LEU A 410 15.03 -7.15 8.33
N ASP A 411 15.69 -6.78 9.41
CA ASP A 411 16.12 -5.41 9.65
C ASP A 411 17.59 -5.24 9.27
N PRO A 412 18.07 -3.98 9.08
CA PRO A 412 19.46 -3.75 8.68
C PRO A 412 20.50 -4.33 9.64
N ASP A 413 20.22 -4.36 10.95
CA ASP A 413 21.15 -4.87 11.96
C ASP A 413 21.26 -6.39 11.89
N THR A 414 20.15 -7.07 11.63
CA THR A 414 20.14 -8.54 11.40
C THR A 414 20.90 -8.90 10.12
N LEU A 415 20.80 -8.10 9.05
CA LEU A 415 21.54 -8.32 7.81
C LEU A 415 23.03 -8.01 7.92
N ALA A 416 23.44 -7.16 8.86
CA ALA A 416 24.84 -6.78 9.08
C ALA A 416 25.62 -7.77 9.96
N ARG A 417 24.96 -8.67 10.66
CA ARG A 417 25.54 -9.73 11.52
C ARG A 417 25.93 -10.95 10.71
#